data_8d8903eede78f10f25d9f0970772d07b
#
_entry.id   8d8903eede78f10f25d9f0970772d07b
#
_cell.length_a   1.000
_cell.length_b   1.000
_cell.length_c   1.000
_cell.angle_alpha   90.00
_cell.angle_beta   90.00
_cell.angle_gamma   90.00
#
_symmetry.space_group_name_H-M   'P 1'
#
loop_
_entity.id
_entity.type
_entity.pdbx_description
1 polymer ?
#
loop_
_entity_poly.entity_id
_entity_poly.type
_entity_poly.pdbx_seq_one_letter_code
_entity_poly.pdbx_strand_id
1 'polypeptide(L)'
;SKMTEHEGVSFLVDVGTNAEVVIGNRDWLMACAGAAGPALESGVADMGMMAAPGVIDSVVINPHTVAFTIGTIPERGGTPATENRGPMGICGSGLIDLVSQLFLAGMIDLMGKFVPDRCGERLTETDGIGHLMVVPAEASGTGEPLTLSQIDIDGLIRSKAAMYTILTTIAKTVNIPFEDIGRFFVAGTFGSYINPRSAINIGMIPDLPLNTYVSLGNTSLAGATMALLGVDAQKSLFHIRDQITYLELNVNQEFMNLFSAAKFLPHTDRSLFPSVKRWGGDNTVPAGEKIGV
;
A
#
# COMPACT_ATOMS: atom_id res chain seq x y z
N SER A 1 -0.09 7.11 18.90
CA SER A 1 -0.70 8.16 18.03
C SER A 1 -1.04 9.43 18.81
N LYS A 2 -1.47 9.30 20.07
CA LYS A 2 -1.97 10.42 20.89
C LYS A 2 -3.14 11.19 20.26
N MET A 3 -3.97 10.54 19.46
CA MET A 3 -5.14 11.16 18.82
C MET A 3 -6.08 11.81 19.85
N THR A 4 -6.23 11.20 21.02
CA THR A 4 -7.04 11.68 22.15
C THR A 4 -6.47 12.90 22.86
N GLU A 5 -5.29 13.38 22.47
CA GLU A 5 -4.64 14.58 23.06
C GLU A 5 -4.68 15.79 22.09
N HIS A 6 -5.08 15.60 20.82
CA HIS A 6 -5.05 16.64 19.79
C HIS A 6 -6.47 17.10 19.39
N GLU A 7 -6.59 18.40 19.06
CA GLU A 7 -7.83 18.99 18.54
C GLU A 7 -8.08 18.65 17.07
N GLY A 8 -7.01 18.55 16.28
CA GLY A 8 -7.08 18.25 14.86
C GLY A 8 -7.49 16.80 14.59
N VAL A 9 -8.34 16.60 13.58
CA VAL A 9 -8.78 15.27 13.18
C VAL A 9 -7.60 14.50 12.59
N SER A 10 -7.51 13.24 12.99
CA SER A 10 -6.48 12.31 12.53
C SER A 10 -7.09 10.98 12.12
N PHE A 11 -6.45 10.30 11.18
CA PHE A 11 -6.65 8.89 10.90
C PHE A 11 -5.60 8.04 11.62
N LEU A 12 -5.99 6.84 12.03
CA LEU A 12 -5.08 5.75 12.36
C LEU A 12 -5.55 4.51 11.63
N VAL A 13 -4.66 3.89 10.88
CA VAL A 13 -4.93 2.66 10.14
C VAL A 13 -3.90 1.62 10.57
N ASP A 14 -4.33 0.55 11.19
CA ASP A 14 -3.48 -0.64 11.41
C ASP A 14 -3.68 -1.58 10.23
N VAL A 15 -2.59 -1.83 9.49
CA VAL A 15 -2.65 -2.58 8.24
C VAL A 15 -2.09 -3.98 8.47
N GLY A 16 -2.98 -4.96 8.42
CA GLY A 16 -2.70 -6.39 8.46
C GLY A 16 -3.58 -7.14 7.46
N THR A 17 -3.95 -8.37 7.76
CA THR A 17 -4.96 -9.15 7.00
C THR A 17 -6.31 -8.41 6.97
N ASN A 18 -6.63 -7.76 8.09
CA ASN A 18 -7.68 -6.76 8.16
C ASN A 18 -7.08 -5.35 8.24
N ALA A 19 -7.92 -4.35 7.99
CA ALA A 19 -7.62 -2.97 8.29
C ALA A 19 -8.52 -2.52 9.44
N GLU A 20 -7.93 -2.22 10.58
CA GLU A 20 -8.58 -1.51 11.67
C GLU A 20 -8.35 -0.02 11.48
N VAL A 21 -9.43 0.74 11.36
CA VAL A 21 -9.38 2.17 11.06
C VAL A 21 -10.04 2.94 12.18
N VAL A 22 -9.37 3.98 12.65
CA VAL A 22 -9.90 4.94 13.61
C VAL A 22 -9.77 6.35 13.03
N ILE A 23 -10.84 7.13 13.06
CA ILE A 23 -10.85 8.57 12.77
C ILE A 23 -11.34 9.34 13.97
N GLY A 24 -10.79 10.50 14.21
CA GLY A 24 -11.26 11.41 15.26
C GLY A 24 -10.17 12.28 15.85
N ASN A 25 -10.48 12.82 17.02
CA ASN A 25 -9.63 13.71 17.78
C ASN A 25 -9.82 13.51 19.30
N ARG A 26 -9.45 14.49 20.12
CA ARG A 26 -9.62 14.40 21.58
C ARG A 26 -11.08 14.30 22.04
N ASP A 27 -12.04 14.79 21.26
CA ASP A 27 -13.43 14.93 21.66
C ASP A 27 -14.29 13.73 21.26
N TRP A 28 -13.92 13.02 20.20
CA TRP A 28 -14.64 11.87 19.69
C TRP A 28 -13.72 10.94 18.89
N LEU A 29 -14.07 9.66 18.88
CA LEU A 29 -13.42 8.63 18.06
C LEU A 29 -14.49 7.76 17.38
N MET A 30 -14.29 7.47 16.09
CA MET A 30 -15.06 6.47 15.37
C MET A 30 -14.10 5.42 14.81
N ALA A 31 -14.47 4.14 14.94
CA ALA A 31 -13.67 3.05 14.41
C ALA A 31 -14.50 2.13 13.54
N CYS A 32 -13.84 1.50 12.58
CA CYS A 32 -14.37 0.38 11.81
C CYS A 32 -13.26 -0.63 11.55
N ALA A 33 -13.65 -1.84 11.16
CA ALA A 33 -12.72 -2.85 10.67
C ALA A 33 -13.26 -3.46 9.37
N GLY A 34 -12.37 -3.78 8.46
CA GLY A 34 -12.72 -4.43 7.21
C GLY A 34 -11.59 -5.31 6.71
N ALA A 35 -11.91 -6.27 5.86
CA ALA A 35 -10.90 -7.09 5.20
C ALA A 35 -10.10 -6.23 4.23
N ALA A 36 -8.81 -6.00 4.51
CA ALA A 36 -7.89 -5.36 3.58
C ALA A 36 -7.49 -6.28 2.44
N GLY A 37 -7.73 -7.59 2.61
CA GLY A 37 -7.42 -8.64 1.65
C GLY A 37 -6.02 -9.23 1.84
N PRO A 38 -5.84 -10.53 1.58
CA PRO A 38 -4.59 -11.25 1.79
C PRO A 38 -3.49 -10.86 0.79
N ALA A 39 -3.80 -10.11 -0.27
CA ALA A 39 -2.82 -9.71 -1.29
C ALA A 39 -1.70 -8.79 -0.74
N LEU A 40 -1.88 -8.24 0.45
CA LEU A 40 -0.86 -7.47 1.16
C LEU A 40 0.06 -8.36 2.01
N GLU A 41 -0.35 -9.58 2.29
CA GLU A 41 0.46 -10.59 2.95
C GLU A 41 1.24 -11.39 1.92
N SER A 42 2.47 -11.68 2.25
CA SER A 42 3.51 -12.30 1.41
C SER A 42 3.21 -13.71 0.88
N GLY A 43 1.97 -14.12 0.70
CA GLY A 43 1.60 -15.47 0.26
C GLY A 43 0.65 -15.51 -0.93
N VAL A 44 0.32 -14.35 -1.53
CA VAL A 44 -0.68 -14.25 -2.60
C VAL A 44 -0.03 -14.16 -3.97
N ALA A 45 1.12 -13.50 -4.10
CA ALA A 45 1.89 -13.48 -5.34
C ALA A 45 2.82 -14.69 -5.40
N ASP A 46 3.01 -15.28 -6.60
CA ASP A 46 3.89 -16.44 -6.81
C ASP A 46 5.32 -16.18 -6.30
N MET A 47 5.84 -14.97 -6.50
CA MET A 47 7.13 -14.52 -5.96
C MET A 47 7.03 -13.86 -4.58
N GLY A 48 5.84 -13.90 -3.94
CA GLY A 48 5.57 -13.24 -2.66
C GLY A 48 6.25 -13.94 -1.49
N MET A 49 6.89 -13.19 -0.60
CA MET A 49 7.50 -13.74 0.61
C MET A 49 7.57 -12.72 1.74
N MET A 50 7.79 -13.21 2.96
CA MET A 50 7.95 -12.34 4.13
C MET A 50 9.18 -11.43 3.97
N ALA A 51 9.09 -10.22 4.52
CA ALA A 51 10.21 -9.28 4.53
C ALA A 51 11.42 -9.87 5.27
N ALA A 52 12.49 -10.10 4.53
CA ALA A 52 13.75 -10.67 5.00
C ALA A 52 14.93 -10.16 4.15
N PRO A 53 16.16 -10.25 4.60
CA PRO A 53 17.33 -9.89 3.79
C PRO A 53 17.31 -10.59 2.41
N GLY A 54 17.60 -9.83 1.34
CA GLY A 54 17.58 -10.33 -0.04
C GLY A 54 16.19 -10.31 -0.70
N VAL A 55 15.14 -9.92 0.01
CA VAL A 55 13.77 -9.79 -0.54
C VAL A 55 13.60 -8.39 -1.14
N ILE A 56 12.95 -8.29 -2.29
CA ILE A 56 12.64 -7.02 -2.96
C ILE A 56 11.68 -6.21 -2.09
N ASP A 57 12.08 -4.99 -1.74
CA ASP A 57 11.26 -4.02 -1.00
C ASP A 57 10.99 -2.74 -1.79
N SER A 58 11.74 -2.48 -2.84
CA SER A 58 11.60 -1.30 -3.68
C SER A 58 11.92 -1.58 -5.15
N VAL A 59 11.21 -0.89 -6.03
CA VAL A 59 11.40 -1.00 -7.49
C VAL A 59 11.29 0.38 -8.10
N VAL A 60 12.20 0.71 -9.01
CA VAL A 60 12.12 1.90 -9.85
C VAL A 60 12.12 1.48 -11.31
N ILE A 61 11.16 1.98 -12.09
CA ILE A 61 11.07 1.71 -13.52
C ILE A 61 11.27 3.02 -14.29
N ASN A 62 12.27 3.05 -15.15
CA ASN A 62 12.46 4.19 -16.05
C ASN A 62 11.34 4.20 -17.09
N PRO A 63 10.47 5.23 -17.14
CA PRO A 63 9.31 5.23 -18.03
C PRO A 63 9.66 5.33 -19.52
N HIS A 64 10.87 5.75 -19.89
CA HIS A 64 11.32 5.85 -21.27
C HIS A 64 11.91 4.54 -21.79
N THR A 65 12.75 3.90 -20.98
CA THR A 65 13.49 2.69 -21.37
C THR A 65 12.87 1.40 -20.85
N VAL A 66 11.88 1.49 -19.95
CA VAL A 66 11.27 0.39 -19.20
C VAL A 66 12.31 -0.50 -18.49
N ALA A 67 13.46 0.09 -18.15
CA ALA A 67 14.49 -0.57 -17.36
C ALA A 67 14.10 -0.59 -15.89
N PHE A 68 14.32 -1.73 -15.22
CA PHE A 68 14.03 -1.97 -13.81
C PHE A 68 15.29 -1.77 -12.98
N THR A 69 15.16 -1.03 -11.87
CA THR A 69 16.14 -0.99 -10.77
C THR A 69 15.47 -1.61 -9.55
N ILE A 70 16.08 -2.66 -9.01
CA ILE A 70 15.54 -3.45 -7.90
C ILE A 70 16.33 -3.12 -6.64
N GLY A 71 15.62 -2.74 -5.57
CA GLY A 71 16.15 -2.65 -4.21
C GLY A 71 15.74 -3.86 -3.39
N THR A 72 16.64 -4.32 -2.52
CA THR A 72 16.38 -5.45 -1.61
C THR A 72 16.69 -5.07 -0.18
N ILE A 73 15.99 -5.70 0.76
CA ILE A 73 16.22 -5.52 2.19
C ILE A 73 17.67 -5.95 2.52
N PRO A 74 18.48 -5.07 3.15
CA PRO A 74 19.87 -5.38 3.48
C PRO A 74 19.97 -6.37 4.66
N GLU A 75 21.08 -7.10 4.72
CA GLU A 75 21.40 -7.91 5.90
C GLU A 75 21.65 -7.02 7.14
N ARG A 76 21.13 -7.45 8.29
CA ARG A 76 21.41 -6.79 9.55
C ARG A 76 22.87 -7.04 9.96
N GLY A 77 23.69 -5.99 10.03
CA GLY A 77 25.05 -6.07 10.58
C GLY A 77 26.16 -5.63 9.64
N GLY A 78 25.86 -5.14 8.42
CA GLY A 78 26.86 -4.50 7.56
C GLY A 78 27.98 -5.39 7.04
N THR A 79 27.88 -6.71 7.23
CA THR A 79 28.77 -7.64 6.54
C THR A 79 28.25 -7.75 5.11
N PRO A 80 29.06 -7.43 4.07
CA PRO A 80 28.68 -7.72 2.71
C PRO A 80 28.31 -9.20 2.64
N ALA A 81 27.15 -9.54 2.10
CA ALA A 81 26.83 -10.93 1.81
C ALA A 81 28.01 -11.52 1.05
N THR A 82 28.62 -12.52 1.60
CA THR A 82 29.82 -13.16 1.04
C THR A 82 29.52 -13.89 -0.27
N GLU A 83 28.25 -13.93 -0.64
CA GLU A 83 27.77 -14.33 -1.96
C GLU A 83 26.68 -13.32 -2.38
N ASN A 84 26.92 -12.66 -3.51
CA ASN A 84 25.97 -11.74 -4.16
C ASN A 84 24.80 -12.56 -4.74
N ARG A 85 24.00 -13.15 -3.86
CA ARG A 85 22.76 -13.85 -4.25
C ARG A 85 21.77 -12.79 -4.67
N GLY A 86 21.27 -12.90 -5.89
CA GLY A 86 20.23 -12.03 -6.42
C GLY A 86 18.94 -12.04 -5.56
N PRO A 87 17.94 -11.26 -5.91
CA PRO A 87 16.66 -11.22 -5.19
C PRO A 87 16.00 -12.59 -5.08
N MET A 88 15.43 -12.89 -3.89
CA MET A 88 14.80 -14.19 -3.60
C MET A 88 13.28 -14.18 -3.84
N GLY A 89 12.66 -13.01 -3.86
CA GLY A 89 11.23 -12.79 -3.97
C GLY A 89 10.88 -11.35 -3.64
N ILE A 90 9.60 -11.04 -3.44
CA ILE A 90 9.11 -9.69 -3.16
C ILE A 90 8.26 -9.68 -1.89
N CYS A 91 8.45 -8.70 -1.02
CA CYS A 91 7.54 -8.49 0.12
C CYS A 91 6.33 -7.63 -0.28
N GLY A 92 5.32 -7.58 0.58
CA GLY A 92 4.09 -6.85 0.27
C GLY A 92 4.31 -5.37 -0.03
N SER A 93 5.22 -4.68 0.68
CA SER A 93 5.56 -3.28 0.37
C SER A 93 6.26 -3.15 -0.98
N GLY A 94 7.14 -4.07 -1.33
CA GLY A 94 7.77 -4.14 -2.65
C GLY A 94 6.77 -4.41 -3.77
N LEU A 95 5.73 -5.22 -3.52
CA LEU A 95 4.66 -5.47 -4.47
C LEU A 95 3.82 -4.20 -4.75
N ILE A 96 3.50 -3.43 -3.71
CA ILE A 96 2.83 -2.12 -3.85
C ILE A 96 3.71 -1.18 -4.69
N ASP A 97 5.01 -1.15 -4.39
CA ASP A 97 5.96 -0.29 -5.10
C ASP A 97 6.09 -0.72 -6.57
N LEU A 98 6.23 -2.02 -6.85
CA LEU A 98 6.29 -2.56 -8.20
C LEU A 98 5.05 -2.20 -9.02
N VAL A 99 3.84 -2.44 -8.51
CA VAL A 99 2.59 -2.14 -9.23
C VAL A 99 2.42 -0.63 -9.42
N SER A 100 2.82 0.18 -8.44
CA SER A 100 2.90 1.64 -8.59
C SER A 100 3.80 2.04 -9.77
N GLN A 101 5.01 1.49 -9.84
CA GLN A 101 5.96 1.79 -10.90
C GLN A 101 5.50 1.30 -12.29
N LEU A 102 4.91 0.11 -12.36
CA LEU A 102 4.30 -0.41 -13.59
C LEU A 102 3.19 0.52 -14.10
N PHE A 103 2.35 1.00 -13.20
CA PHE A 103 1.29 1.94 -13.53
C PHE A 103 1.85 3.28 -14.03
N LEU A 104 2.80 3.88 -13.31
CA LEU A 104 3.42 5.14 -13.71
C LEU A 104 4.16 5.03 -15.04
N ALA A 105 4.85 3.90 -15.30
CA ALA A 105 5.54 3.64 -16.56
C ALA A 105 4.60 3.28 -17.73
N GLY A 106 3.29 3.15 -17.48
CA GLY A 106 2.31 2.77 -18.50
C GLY A 106 2.38 1.31 -18.94
N MET A 107 3.03 0.44 -18.15
CA MET A 107 3.14 -1.00 -18.42
C MET A 107 1.87 -1.77 -18.02
N ILE A 108 1.05 -1.16 -17.17
CA ILE A 108 -0.33 -1.61 -16.89
C ILE A 108 -1.30 -0.46 -17.14
N ASP A 109 -2.53 -0.77 -17.52
CA ASP A 109 -3.59 0.21 -17.76
C ASP A 109 -4.31 0.63 -16.46
N LEU A 110 -5.39 1.43 -16.60
CA LEU A 110 -6.20 1.89 -15.47
C LEU A 110 -6.93 0.76 -14.74
N MET A 111 -7.10 -0.39 -15.36
CA MET A 111 -7.69 -1.59 -14.77
C MET A 111 -6.64 -2.57 -14.25
N GLY A 112 -5.37 -2.21 -14.34
CA GLY A 112 -4.24 -3.06 -13.97
C GLY A 112 -3.92 -4.16 -14.97
N LYS A 113 -4.41 -4.07 -16.20
CA LYS A 113 -4.07 -5.05 -17.25
C LYS A 113 -2.75 -4.70 -17.89
N PHE A 114 -1.92 -5.71 -18.14
CA PHE A 114 -0.66 -5.50 -18.86
C PHE A 114 -0.87 -4.86 -20.21
N VAL A 115 0.00 -3.93 -20.57
CA VAL A 115 0.06 -3.30 -21.90
C VAL A 115 1.20 -3.97 -22.68
N PRO A 116 0.90 -4.91 -23.60
CA PRO A 116 1.91 -5.76 -24.25
C PRO A 116 3.04 -4.95 -24.91
N ASP A 117 2.70 -3.90 -25.66
CA ASP A 117 3.65 -3.05 -26.36
C ASP A 117 4.66 -2.36 -25.40
N ARG A 118 4.25 -2.13 -24.14
CA ARG A 118 5.09 -1.51 -23.12
C ARG A 118 5.88 -2.54 -22.33
N CYS A 119 5.33 -3.73 -22.15
CA CYS A 119 5.99 -4.82 -21.43
C CYS A 119 7.05 -5.52 -22.30
N GLY A 120 6.86 -5.55 -23.63
CA GLY A 120 7.78 -6.15 -24.57
C GLY A 120 8.07 -7.62 -24.26
N GLU A 121 9.32 -8.04 -24.45
CA GLU A 121 9.77 -9.42 -24.24
C GLU A 121 9.69 -9.89 -22.78
N ARG A 122 9.47 -8.99 -21.81
CA ARG A 122 9.28 -9.35 -20.40
C ARG A 122 7.92 -9.99 -20.13
N LEU A 123 6.93 -9.79 -21.02
CA LEU A 123 5.60 -10.35 -20.87
C LEU A 123 5.49 -11.66 -21.62
N THR A 124 5.16 -12.72 -20.91
CA THR A 124 4.85 -14.02 -21.45
C THR A 124 3.44 -14.43 -21.06
N GLU A 125 2.86 -15.37 -21.78
CA GLU A 125 1.53 -15.91 -21.47
C GLU A 125 1.64 -17.42 -21.25
N THR A 126 1.07 -17.89 -20.16
CA THR A 126 0.98 -19.30 -19.81
C THR A 126 -0.45 -19.58 -19.36
N ASP A 127 -1.10 -20.57 -19.98
CA ASP A 127 -2.49 -20.96 -19.70
C ASP A 127 -3.50 -19.78 -19.77
N GLY A 128 -3.25 -18.81 -20.67
CA GLY A 128 -4.08 -17.62 -20.84
C GLY A 128 -3.86 -16.53 -19.77
N ILE A 129 -2.84 -16.68 -18.93
CA ILE A 129 -2.48 -15.72 -17.89
C ILE A 129 -1.17 -15.03 -18.28
N GLY A 130 -1.19 -13.69 -18.26
CA GLY A 130 0.02 -12.90 -18.49
C GLY A 130 0.94 -12.94 -17.27
N HIS A 131 2.24 -13.15 -17.51
CA HIS A 131 3.32 -13.15 -16.52
C HIS A 131 4.40 -12.15 -16.94
N LEU A 132 4.68 -11.16 -16.11
CA LEU A 132 5.73 -10.18 -16.34
C LEU A 132 7.00 -10.60 -15.60
N MET A 133 8.09 -10.80 -16.32
CA MET A 133 9.41 -11.07 -15.74
C MET A 133 9.96 -9.80 -15.06
N VAL A 134 10.08 -9.83 -13.74
CA VAL A 134 10.63 -8.76 -12.91
C VAL A 134 12.15 -8.92 -12.80
N VAL A 135 12.60 -10.13 -12.46
CA VAL A 135 14.03 -10.50 -12.37
C VAL A 135 14.27 -11.76 -13.21
N PRO A 136 15.23 -11.74 -14.14
CA PRO A 136 15.56 -12.93 -14.92
C PRO A 136 16.28 -13.98 -14.07
N ALA A 137 16.24 -15.24 -14.50
CA ALA A 137 16.75 -16.38 -13.73
C ALA A 137 18.22 -16.23 -13.32
N GLU A 138 19.06 -15.75 -14.22
CA GLU A 138 20.49 -15.55 -14.00
C GLU A 138 20.81 -14.44 -12.97
N ALA A 139 19.86 -13.51 -12.73
CA ALA A 139 20.00 -12.45 -11.73
C ALA A 139 19.21 -12.73 -10.44
N SER A 140 18.42 -13.81 -10.42
CA SER A 140 17.64 -14.23 -9.26
C SER A 140 18.46 -15.08 -8.28
N GLY A 141 18.21 -14.90 -7.00
CA GLY A 141 18.83 -15.73 -5.96
C GLY A 141 18.25 -17.14 -5.87
N THR A 142 17.14 -17.41 -6.56
CA THR A 142 16.49 -18.74 -6.63
C THR A 142 16.97 -19.57 -7.81
N GLY A 143 17.62 -18.95 -8.80
CA GLY A 143 17.97 -19.59 -10.09
C GLY A 143 16.79 -19.70 -11.05
N GLU A 144 15.59 -19.26 -10.65
CA GLU A 144 14.38 -19.18 -11.47
C GLU A 144 13.96 -17.73 -11.66
N PRO A 145 13.27 -17.36 -12.76
CA PRO A 145 12.83 -15.99 -12.95
C PRO A 145 11.79 -15.61 -11.88
N LEU A 146 11.88 -14.39 -11.36
CA LEU A 146 10.82 -13.83 -10.51
C LEU A 146 9.80 -13.12 -11.40
N THR A 147 8.56 -13.61 -11.39
CA THR A 147 7.49 -13.13 -12.26
C THR A 147 6.30 -12.60 -11.46
N LEU A 148 5.63 -11.58 -12.01
CA LEU A 148 4.37 -11.04 -11.52
C LEU A 148 3.26 -11.47 -12.48
N SER A 149 2.27 -12.21 -11.99
CA SER A 149 1.14 -12.62 -12.78
C SER A 149 0.03 -11.56 -12.84
N GLN A 150 -0.85 -11.65 -13.85
CA GLN A 150 -2.05 -10.82 -13.90
C GLN A 150 -2.97 -11.08 -12.69
N ILE A 151 -2.97 -12.32 -12.16
CA ILE A 151 -3.78 -12.69 -10.99
C ILE A 151 -3.29 -11.94 -9.75
N ASP A 152 -1.96 -11.79 -9.58
CA ASP A 152 -1.35 -11.06 -8.47
C ASP A 152 -1.76 -9.59 -8.50
N ILE A 153 -1.72 -8.96 -9.68
CA ILE A 153 -2.16 -7.57 -9.86
C ILE A 153 -3.64 -7.44 -9.54
N ASP A 154 -4.49 -8.31 -10.04
CA ASP A 154 -5.93 -8.30 -9.79
C ASP A 154 -6.24 -8.50 -8.29
N GLY A 155 -5.41 -9.29 -7.58
CA GLY A 155 -5.46 -9.47 -6.14
C GLY A 155 -5.13 -8.16 -5.40
N LEU A 156 -4.01 -7.52 -5.75
CA LEU A 156 -3.60 -6.24 -5.14
C LEU A 156 -4.63 -5.12 -5.40
N ILE A 157 -5.20 -5.06 -6.62
CA ILE A 157 -6.24 -4.08 -6.95
C ILE A 157 -7.48 -4.26 -6.07
N ARG A 158 -7.90 -5.49 -5.79
CA ARG A 158 -9.01 -5.75 -4.85
C ARG A 158 -8.68 -5.27 -3.44
N SER A 159 -7.47 -5.55 -2.97
CA SER A 159 -7.02 -5.15 -1.63
C SER A 159 -6.92 -3.63 -1.49
N LYS A 160 -6.32 -2.94 -2.47
CA LYS A 160 -6.23 -1.48 -2.42
C LYS A 160 -7.62 -0.82 -2.53
N ALA A 161 -8.53 -1.39 -3.33
CA ALA A 161 -9.88 -0.90 -3.45
C ALA A 161 -10.65 -1.05 -2.14
N ALA A 162 -10.51 -2.18 -1.44
CA ALA A 162 -11.09 -2.39 -0.13
C ALA A 162 -10.58 -1.35 0.88
N MET A 163 -9.26 -1.15 0.96
CA MET A 163 -8.65 -0.16 1.85
C MET A 163 -9.19 1.25 1.60
N TYR A 164 -9.13 1.74 0.35
CA TYR A 164 -9.60 3.08 0.02
C TYR A 164 -11.11 3.27 0.28
N THR A 165 -11.90 2.21 0.03
CA THR A 165 -13.34 2.23 0.30
C THR A 165 -13.63 2.33 1.79
N ILE A 166 -12.91 1.58 2.64
CA ILE A 166 -13.04 1.66 4.10
C ILE A 166 -12.76 3.09 4.58
N LEU A 167 -11.63 3.66 4.14
CA LEU A 167 -11.23 5.02 4.50
C LEU A 167 -12.27 6.06 4.06
N THR A 168 -12.76 5.95 2.83
CA THR A 168 -13.77 6.86 2.29
C THR A 168 -15.11 6.73 3.01
N THR A 169 -15.51 5.50 3.33
CA THR A 169 -16.79 5.26 4.03
C THR A 169 -16.80 5.88 5.42
N ILE A 170 -15.76 5.65 6.21
CA ILE A 170 -15.71 6.23 7.57
C ILE A 170 -15.58 7.75 7.54
N ALA A 171 -14.79 8.33 6.62
CA ALA A 171 -14.65 9.77 6.45
C ALA A 171 -15.98 10.44 6.07
N LYS A 172 -16.71 9.84 5.11
CA LYS A 172 -18.05 10.31 4.72
C LYS A 172 -19.06 10.21 5.87
N THR A 173 -19.02 9.15 6.67
CA THR A 173 -19.93 8.95 7.80
C THR A 173 -19.83 10.07 8.83
N VAL A 174 -18.62 10.58 9.07
CA VAL A 174 -18.39 11.71 9.98
C VAL A 174 -18.36 13.05 9.27
N ASN A 175 -18.60 13.08 7.94
CA ASN A 175 -18.60 14.27 7.10
C ASN A 175 -17.30 15.08 7.20
N ILE A 176 -16.16 14.38 7.24
CA ILE A 176 -14.82 14.99 7.24
C ILE A 176 -14.14 14.67 5.90
N PRO A 177 -13.85 15.68 5.07
CA PRO A 177 -13.10 15.50 3.84
C PRO A 177 -11.63 15.15 4.15
N PHE A 178 -10.97 14.43 3.24
CA PHE A 178 -9.59 13.98 3.49
C PHE A 178 -8.61 15.16 3.65
N GLU A 179 -8.81 16.26 2.97
CA GLU A 179 -7.99 17.49 3.06
C GLU A 179 -7.99 18.13 4.45
N ASP A 180 -8.98 17.83 5.29
CA ASP A 180 -9.06 18.33 6.67
C ASP A 180 -8.34 17.40 7.67
N ILE A 181 -7.77 16.29 7.19
CA ILE A 181 -7.00 15.37 8.02
C ILE A 181 -5.60 15.92 8.28
N GLY A 182 -5.35 16.30 9.52
CA GLY A 182 -4.05 16.86 9.92
C GLY A 182 -2.93 15.83 10.00
N ARG A 183 -3.25 14.55 10.36
CA ARG A 183 -2.30 13.45 10.47
C ARG A 183 -2.94 12.13 10.05
N PHE A 184 -2.18 11.34 9.32
CA PHE A 184 -2.55 10.00 8.90
C PHE A 184 -1.53 9.01 9.46
N PHE A 185 -1.88 8.34 10.55
CA PHE A 185 -1.03 7.37 11.21
C PHE A 185 -1.18 6.00 10.56
N VAL A 186 -0.06 5.40 10.18
CA VAL A 186 -0.01 4.04 9.63
C VAL A 186 0.67 3.13 10.65
N ALA A 187 -0.07 2.17 11.14
CA ALA A 187 0.35 1.18 12.11
C ALA A 187 0.43 -0.22 11.48
N GLY A 188 0.89 -1.18 12.27
CA GLY A 188 1.12 -2.55 11.82
C GLY A 188 2.53 -2.76 11.30
N THR A 189 3.03 -4.00 11.44
CA THR A 189 4.37 -4.35 10.97
C THR A 189 4.50 -4.13 9.46
N PHE A 190 3.47 -4.53 8.70
CA PHE A 190 3.43 -4.33 7.26
C PHE A 190 3.29 -2.83 6.90
N GLY A 191 2.33 -2.12 7.52
CA GLY A 191 2.05 -0.71 7.25
C GLY A 191 3.26 0.21 7.40
N SER A 192 4.19 -0.14 8.29
CA SER A 192 5.40 0.64 8.57
C SER A 192 6.39 0.68 7.41
N TYR A 193 6.33 -0.26 6.49
CA TYR A 193 7.23 -0.37 5.34
C TYR A 193 6.58 0.06 4.03
N ILE A 194 5.30 0.39 4.02
CA ILE A 194 4.62 0.90 2.82
C ILE A 194 5.17 2.29 2.49
N ASN A 195 5.61 2.48 1.26
CA ASN A 195 5.93 3.79 0.72
C ASN A 195 4.61 4.57 0.47
N PRO A 196 4.34 5.68 1.20
CA PRO A 196 3.10 6.42 1.01
C PRO A 196 2.89 6.91 -0.43
N ARG A 197 3.97 7.29 -1.13
CA ARG A 197 3.88 7.73 -2.53
C ARG A 197 3.36 6.60 -3.42
N SER A 198 3.88 5.39 -3.27
CA SER A 198 3.46 4.24 -4.06
C SER A 198 2.03 3.81 -3.73
N ALA A 199 1.63 3.88 -2.47
CA ALA A 199 0.24 3.64 -2.05
C ALA A 199 -0.74 4.67 -2.63
N ILE A 200 -0.37 5.97 -2.69
CA ILE A 200 -1.13 7.02 -3.35
C ILE A 200 -1.23 6.76 -4.86
N ASN A 201 -0.11 6.43 -5.52
CA ASN A 201 -0.06 6.20 -6.96
C ASN A 201 -1.03 5.12 -7.43
N ILE A 202 -1.24 4.08 -6.62
CA ILE A 202 -2.23 3.04 -6.93
C ILE A 202 -3.63 3.34 -6.38
N GLY A 203 -3.80 4.41 -5.62
CA GLY A 203 -5.09 4.79 -5.02
C GLY A 203 -5.50 3.91 -3.83
N MET A 204 -4.54 3.48 -3.02
CA MET A 204 -4.76 2.69 -1.81
C MET A 204 -5.09 3.57 -0.60
N ILE A 205 -4.45 4.74 -0.53
CA ILE A 205 -4.65 5.77 0.49
C ILE A 205 -4.91 7.11 -0.19
N PRO A 206 -5.53 8.09 0.50
CA PRO A 206 -5.81 9.42 -0.06
C PRO A 206 -4.57 10.14 -0.60
N ASP A 207 -4.73 11.03 -1.56
CA ASP A 207 -3.63 11.87 -2.08
C ASP A 207 -3.45 13.11 -1.21
N LEU A 208 -2.74 12.94 -0.09
CA LEU A 208 -2.40 14.00 0.85
C LEU A 208 -0.91 14.34 0.77
N PRO A 209 -0.49 15.51 1.28
CA PRO A 209 0.93 15.81 1.43
C PRO A 209 1.67 14.71 2.19
N LEU A 210 2.86 14.29 1.71
CA LEU A 210 3.57 13.13 2.28
C LEU A 210 3.91 13.29 3.76
N ASN A 211 4.10 14.51 4.23
CA ASN A 211 4.37 14.81 5.64
C ASN A 211 3.14 14.62 6.56
N THR A 212 1.95 14.41 5.99
CA THR A 212 0.74 14.02 6.75
C THR A 212 0.83 12.58 7.24
N TYR A 213 1.56 11.72 6.50
CA TYR A 213 1.69 10.30 6.81
C TYR A 213 2.78 10.05 7.86
N VAL A 214 2.41 9.33 8.92
CA VAL A 214 3.31 9.03 10.05
C VAL A 214 3.26 7.53 10.34
N SER A 215 4.38 6.84 10.13
CA SER A 215 4.51 5.42 10.49
C SER A 215 4.71 5.26 12.00
N LEU A 216 3.96 4.34 12.62
CA LEU A 216 3.99 4.09 14.08
C LEU A 216 4.60 2.73 14.45
N GLY A 217 4.90 1.87 13.49
CA GLY A 217 5.37 0.52 13.77
C GLY A 217 4.25 -0.40 14.29
N ASN A 218 4.64 -1.47 14.99
CA ASN A 218 3.71 -2.43 15.56
C ASN A 218 3.08 -1.88 16.85
N THR A 219 2.01 -1.08 16.69
CA THR A 219 1.32 -0.44 17.81
C THR A 219 0.50 -1.42 18.63
N SER A 220 0.00 -2.50 18.04
CA SER A 220 -0.76 -3.55 18.74
C SER A 220 0.13 -4.23 19.79
N LEU A 221 1.35 -4.64 19.41
CA LEU A 221 2.32 -5.21 20.34
C LEU A 221 2.74 -4.20 21.42
N ALA A 222 3.04 -2.95 21.01
CA ALA A 222 3.43 -1.90 21.95
C ALA A 222 2.32 -1.61 22.96
N GLY A 223 1.06 -1.49 22.52
CA GLY A 223 -0.10 -1.28 23.37
C GLY A 223 -0.35 -2.44 24.33
N ALA A 224 -0.26 -3.68 23.85
CA ALA A 224 -0.38 -4.88 24.70
C ALA A 224 0.73 -4.93 25.77
N THR A 225 1.97 -4.59 25.40
CA THR A 225 3.07 -4.53 26.36
C THR A 225 2.83 -3.46 27.43
N MET A 226 2.39 -2.25 27.03
CA MET A 226 2.07 -1.19 27.98
C MET A 226 0.94 -1.61 28.95
N ALA A 227 -0.12 -2.24 28.43
CA ALA A 227 -1.23 -2.72 29.24
C ALA A 227 -0.81 -3.84 30.22
N LEU A 228 0.14 -4.69 29.82
CA LEU A 228 0.67 -5.74 30.71
C LEU A 228 1.55 -5.16 31.83
N LEU A 229 2.30 -4.12 31.57
CA LEU A 229 3.29 -3.55 32.51
C LEU A 229 2.73 -2.47 33.44
N GLY A 230 1.56 -1.88 33.11
CA GLY A 230 1.07 -0.71 33.87
C GLY A 230 -0.43 -0.65 34.02
N VAL A 231 -0.88 -0.52 35.28
CA VAL A 231 -2.32 -0.39 35.64
C VAL A 231 -2.93 0.89 35.02
N ASP A 232 -2.17 1.97 34.94
CA ASP A 232 -2.67 3.23 34.34
C ASP A 232 -2.85 3.11 32.83
N ALA A 233 -1.98 2.32 32.15
CA ALA A 233 -2.17 2.00 30.73
C ALA A 233 -3.43 1.17 30.50
N GLN A 234 -3.76 0.22 31.39
CA GLN A 234 -5.02 -0.53 31.34
C GLN A 234 -6.24 0.37 31.50
N LYS A 235 -6.20 1.30 32.47
CA LYS A 235 -7.30 2.28 32.65
C LYS A 235 -7.48 3.15 31.42
N SER A 236 -6.38 3.64 30.82
CA SER A 236 -6.42 4.44 29.60
C SER A 236 -7.01 3.64 28.43
N LEU A 237 -6.65 2.35 28.30
CA LEU A 237 -7.18 1.48 27.27
C LEU A 237 -8.71 1.32 27.39
N PHE A 238 -9.22 1.06 28.60
CA PHE A 238 -10.66 0.96 28.83
C PHE A 238 -11.37 2.29 28.56
N HIS A 239 -10.77 3.40 28.98
CA HIS A 239 -11.32 4.74 28.73
C HIS A 239 -11.42 5.03 27.22
N ILE A 240 -10.36 4.77 26.44
CA ILE A 240 -10.38 4.95 24.98
C ILE A 240 -11.41 4.03 24.33
N ARG A 241 -11.48 2.75 24.72
CA ARG A 241 -12.46 1.79 24.20
C ARG A 241 -13.89 2.32 24.40
N ASP A 242 -14.19 2.86 25.56
CA ASP A 242 -15.54 3.30 25.92
C ASP A 242 -15.92 4.63 25.21
N GLN A 243 -14.95 5.36 24.64
CA GLN A 243 -15.18 6.55 23.82
C GLN A 243 -15.37 6.24 22.32
N ILE A 244 -14.98 5.05 21.86
CA ILE A 244 -15.04 4.69 20.45
C ILE A 244 -16.49 4.36 20.05
N THR A 245 -16.99 5.05 19.03
CA THR A 245 -18.19 4.64 18.30
C THR A 245 -17.80 3.70 17.18
N TYR A 246 -18.38 2.49 17.15
CA TYR A 246 -18.08 1.51 16.10
C TYR A 246 -19.03 1.65 14.92
N LEU A 247 -18.45 1.68 13.69
CA LEU A 247 -19.18 1.72 12.42
C LEU A 247 -19.16 0.33 11.78
N GLU A 248 -20.33 -0.26 11.58
CA GLU A 248 -20.49 -1.50 10.83
C GLU A 248 -20.51 -1.23 9.32
N LEU A 249 -19.50 -1.72 8.59
CA LEU A 249 -19.35 -1.47 7.15
C LEU A 249 -20.30 -2.34 6.29
N ASN A 250 -20.70 -3.51 6.77
CA ASN A 250 -21.52 -4.48 6.04
C ASN A 250 -22.95 -4.01 5.77
N VAL A 251 -23.44 -3.01 6.49
CA VAL A 251 -24.77 -2.42 6.29
C VAL A 251 -24.76 -1.17 5.41
N ASN A 252 -23.59 -0.73 4.94
CA ASN A 252 -23.46 0.50 4.14
C ASN A 252 -23.75 0.21 2.66
N GLN A 253 -24.86 0.71 2.13
CA GLN A 253 -25.28 0.48 0.73
C GLN A 253 -24.36 1.17 -0.30
N GLU A 254 -23.70 2.27 0.06
CA GLU A 254 -22.76 2.96 -0.84
C GLU A 254 -21.43 2.22 -0.99
N PHE A 255 -21.09 1.32 -0.07
CA PHE A 255 -19.81 0.63 -0.02
C PHE A 255 -19.46 -0.06 -1.35
N MET A 256 -20.43 -0.74 -1.97
CA MET A 256 -20.20 -1.46 -3.23
C MET A 256 -19.94 -0.53 -4.41
N ASN A 257 -20.57 0.64 -4.44
CA ASN A 257 -20.33 1.65 -5.46
C ASN A 257 -18.93 2.26 -5.32
N LEU A 258 -18.56 2.62 -4.10
CA LEU A 258 -17.22 3.14 -3.76
C LEU A 258 -16.14 2.11 -4.10
N PHE A 259 -16.36 0.83 -3.74
CA PHE A 259 -15.44 -0.26 -4.04
C PHE A 259 -15.24 -0.44 -5.55
N SER A 260 -16.32 -0.39 -6.33
CA SER A 260 -16.26 -0.53 -7.79
C SER A 260 -15.46 0.61 -8.43
N ALA A 261 -15.63 1.84 -7.96
CA ALA A 261 -14.87 2.99 -8.41
C ALA A 261 -13.38 2.90 -8.02
N ALA A 262 -13.10 2.40 -6.82
CA ALA A 262 -11.76 2.23 -6.30
C ALA A 262 -10.97 1.09 -6.95
N LYS A 263 -11.56 0.20 -7.75
CA LYS A 263 -10.82 -0.85 -8.50
C LYS A 263 -9.99 -0.33 -9.67
N PHE A 264 -10.09 0.94 -10.01
CA PHE A 264 -9.25 1.57 -11.02
C PHE A 264 -7.98 2.17 -10.40
N LEU A 265 -6.94 2.33 -11.18
CA LEU A 265 -5.65 2.92 -10.78
C LEU A 265 -5.57 4.39 -11.24
N PRO A 266 -5.43 5.35 -10.35
CA PRO A 266 -5.62 5.24 -8.90
C PRO A 266 -7.11 5.11 -8.52
N HIS A 267 -8.03 5.68 -9.30
CA HIS A 267 -9.48 5.73 -9.09
C HIS A 267 -10.19 6.08 -10.39
N THR A 268 -11.51 5.80 -10.51
CA THR A 268 -12.31 6.28 -11.65
C THR A 268 -12.37 7.80 -11.70
N ASP A 269 -12.50 8.45 -10.55
CA ASP A 269 -12.38 9.90 -10.42
C ASP A 269 -10.91 10.26 -10.14
N ARG A 270 -10.21 10.71 -11.19
CA ARG A 270 -8.80 11.08 -11.12
C ARG A 270 -8.55 12.41 -10.42
N SER A 271 -9.58 13.25 -10.24
CA SER A 271 -9.45 14.52 -9.52
C SER A 271 -9.13 14.32 -8.04
N LEU A 272 -9.43 13.13 -7.48
CA LEU A 272 -9.09 12.72 -6.12
C LEU A 272 -7.58 12.42 -5.94
N PHE A 273 -6.82 12.31 -7.04
CA PHE A 273 -5.40 11.95 -7.05
C PHE A 273 -4.59 12.89 -7.96
N PRO A 274 -4.57 14.21 -7.67
CA PRO A 274 -3.93 15.20 -8.54
C PRO A 274 -2.42 15.07 -8.64
N SER A 275 -1.75 14.45 -7.65
CA SER A 275 -0.30 14.25 -7.65
C SER A 275 0.15 13.08 -8.53
N VAL A 276 -0.77 12.20 -8.96
CA VAL A 276 -0.44 10.99 -9.72
C VAL A 276 -0.34 11.30 -11.21
N LYS A 277 0.88 11.16 -11.76
CA LYS A 277 1.17 11.39 -13.18
C LYS A 277 1.62 10.08 -13.82
N ARG A 278 0.91 9.61 -14.86
CA ARG A 278 1.19 8.38 -15.59
C ARG A 278 1.79 8.68 -16.96
N TRP A 279 2.75 7.89 -17.40
CA TRP A 279 3.28 7.96 -18.77
C TRP A 279 2.16 7.72 -19.81
N GLY A 280 2.07 8.58 -20.81
CA GLY A 280 1.09 8.47 -21.90
C GLY A 280 -0.36 8.77 -21.53
N GLY A 281 -0.67 9.21 -20.31
CA GLY A 281 -2.01 9.66 -19.89
C GLY A 281 -2.22 11.17 -20.06
N ASP A 282 -3.45 11.66 -19.88
CA ASP A 282 -3.80 13.11 -19.97
C ASP A 282 -3.04 14.00 -18.97
N ASN A 283 -2.44 13.42 -17.93
CA ASN A 283 -1.51 14.05 -16.99
C ASN A 283 -0.09 13.55 -17.24
N THR A 284 0.39 13.57 -18.50
CA THR A 284 1.74 13.15 -18.83
C THR A 284 2.78 14.07 -18.23
N VAL A 285 3.88 13.50 -17.72
CA VAL A 285 5.13 14.25 -17.52
C VAL A 285 5.60 14.72 -18.88
N PRO A 286 5.81 16.03 -19.14
CA PRO A 286 6.35 16.49 -20.42
C PRO A 286 7.68 15.78 -20.70
N ALA A 287 7.88 15.36 -21.96
CA ALA A 287 9.15 14.78 -22.36
C ALA A 287 10.24 15.86 -22.19
N GLY A 288 11.04 15.78 -21.11
CA GLY A 288 12.12 16.73 -20.83
C GLY A 288 12.31 17.17 -19.39
N GLU A 289 11.37 16.96 -18.48
CA GLU A 289 11.62 17.23 -17.06
C GLU A 289 12.43 16.08 -16.42
N LYS A 290 13.66 16.42 -15.98
CA LYS A 290 14.46 15.52 -15.13
C LYS A 290 13.71 15.35 -13.80
N ILE A 291 13.19 14.14 -13.54
CA ILE A 291 12.72 13.77 -12.22
C ILE A 291 13.97 13.77 -11.34
N GLY A 292 14.06 14.77 -10.46
CA GLY A 292 15.11 14.83 -9.45
C GLY A 292 15.03 13.58 -8.56
N VAL A 293 16.17 12.91 -8.42
CA VAL A 293 16.41 11.76 -7.52
C VAL A 293 16.48 12.27 -6.10
#